data_6a409f931cd8aa9c85cdbc386fd940a6
#
_entry.id   6a409f931cd8aa9c85cdbc386fd940a6
#
_cell.length_a   1.000
_cell.length_b   1.000
_cell.length_c   1.000
_cell.angle_alpha   90.00
_cell.angle_beta   90.00
_cell.angle_gamma   90.00
#
_symmetry.space_group_name_H-M   'P 1'
#
loop_
_entity.id
_entity.type
_entity.pdbx_description
1 polymer ?
#
loop_
_entity_poly.entity_id
_entity_poly.type
_entity_poly.pdbx_seq_one_letter_code
_entity_poly.pdbx_strand_id
1 'polypeptide(L)'
;MFTRIFRRKRVDRIHLNGNGGNGKTPIIELHKLVKTYSSTAGEFMVLKEIDASIYEGEFVAVIGRSGSGKSTLLNMIAGIDRPTSGDVRVGDLAVHELSESDMAAWRGRNLGIVFQFFQLLPMLSLIENVMLPMDFCNMYTPRQRKERAMELLRKVELDRHARKLPAAMSGGEQQRVAIARALANDPPIVLADEPTGNLDSKTADVVFKLFQDLVDQGKTVVMVTHDSSQAQRATRTMLLVDGEIMNEYVARALPSLTPEQLVKATRSLQPMRFEAGATILQEGMPNDKFYIITQGQAEVTLRRPEGTDVVVARLGEGQYFGEIEVLQGRKNAATVRAAEHSPVELVALEREAINAILGESGPTRAALEKVAAKHIQENIAARREGQA
;
A
#
# COMPACT_ATOMS: atom_id res chain seq x y z
N MET A 1 9.10 -53.55 -0.75
CA MET A 1 7.74 -53.07 -0.90
C MET A 1 7.54 -51.90 0.06
N PHE A 2 7.81 -50.65 -0.38
CA PHE A 2 7.39 -49.40 0.22
C PHE A 2 8.03 -48.25 -0.58
N THR A 3 7.55 -48.07 -1.83
CA THR A 3 7.87 -46.89 -2.59
C THR A 3 6.62 -46.00 -2.50
N ARG A 4 6.50 -45.21 -1.43
CA ARG A 4 5.52 -44.15 -1.37
C ARG A 4 6.06 -42.97 -2.18
N ILE A 5 5.54 -42.81 -3.36
CA ILE A 5 5.72 -41.69 -4.27
C ILE A 5 5.22 -40.44 -3.55
N PHE A 6 6.13 -39.67 -2.95
CA PHE A 6 5.85 -38.28 -2.61
C PHE A 6 5.73 -37.52 -3.95
N ARG A 7 4.51 -37.34 -4.43
CA ARG A 7 4.22 -36.32 -5.42
C ARG A 7 4.53 -34.98 -4.75
N ARG A 8 5.78 -34.47 -4.92
CA ARG A 8 6.10 -33.07 -4.64
C ARG A 8 5.12 -32.25 -5.50
N LYS A 9 4.21 -31.51 -4.84
CA LYS A 9 3.50 -30.43 -5.52
C LYS A 9 4.61 -29.54 -6.08
N ARG A 10 4.69 -29.46 -7.42
CA ARG A 10 5.58 -28.49 -8.06
C ARG A 10 5.04 -27.12 -7.64
N VAL A 11 5.80 -26.43 -6.82
CA VAL A 11 5.52 -25.02 -6.49
C VAL A 11 6.02 -24.24 -7.69
N ASP A 12 5.14 -24.03 -8.65
CA ASP A 12 5.44 -23.34 -9.89
C ASP A 12 5.51 -21.82 -9.66
N ARG A 13 6.04 -21.11 -10.66
CA ARG A 13 6.00 -19.64 -10.68
C ARG A 13 4.55 -19.15 -10.63
N ILE A 14 4.33 -18.03 -9.96
CA ILE A 14 3.06 -17.29 -10.03
C ILE A 14 2.84 -16.96 -11.51
N HIS A 15 1.77 -17.48 -12.09
CA HIS A 15 1.33 -17.09 -13.42
C HIS A 15 0.56 -15.78 -13.29
N LEU A 16 1.13 -14.72 -13.85
CA LEU A 16 0.45 -13.45 -14.00
C LEU A 16 -0.61 -13.62 -15.09
N ASN A 17 -1.87 -13.63 -14.69
CA ASN A 17 -2.99 -13.73 -15.62
C ASN A 17 -3.23 -12.36 -16.26
N GLY A 18 -2.60 -12.08 -17.40
CA GLY A 18 -2.83 -10.90 -18.22
C GLY A 18 -4.20 -10.86 -18.90
N ASN A 19 -5.27 -11.17 -18.20
CA ASN A 19 -6.63 -11.06 -18.74
C ASN A 19 -7.26 -9.74 -18.27
N GLY A 20 -7.31 -8.77 -19.19
CA GLY A 20 -8.00 -7.50 -19.08
C GLY A 20 -9.52 -7.65 -18.97
N GLY A 21 -9.98 -8.10 -17.82
CA GLY A 21 -11.37 -7.97 -17.38
C GLY A 21 -11.44 -7.00 -16.21
N ASN A 22 -12.52 -6.25 -16.10
CA ASN A 22 -12.75 -5.11 -15.22
C ASN A 22 -12.71 -5.39 -13.68
N GLY A 23 -12.00 -6.45 -13.24
CA GLY A 23 -11.73 -6.77 -11.84
C GLY A 23 -10.26 -7.15 -11.71
N LYS A 24 -9.42 -6.23 -11.22
CA LYS A 24 -8.01 -6.53 -10.89
C LYS A 24 -7.98 -7.61 -9.80
N THR A 25 -7.38 -8.76 -10.09
CA THR A 25 -7.13 -9.79 -9.07
C THR A 25 -5.91 -9.40 -8.25
N PRO A 26 -5.97 -9.39 -6.92
CA PRO A 26 -4.83 -9.07 -6.10
C PRO A 26 -3.74 -10.14 -6.23
N ILE A 27 -2.47 -9.71 -6.27
CA ILE A 27 -1.32 -10.62 -6.28
C ILE A 27 -0.88 -10.99 -4.86
N ILE A 28 -1.16 -10.11 -3.87
CA ILE A 28 -0.94 -10.37 -2.45
C ILE A 28 -2.23 -10.02 -1.72
N GLU A 29 -2.74 -10.96 -0.91
CA GLU A 29 -3.88 -10.77 -0.03
C GLU A 29 -3.52 -11.15 1.40
N LEU A 30 -3.84 -10.26 2.32
CA LEU A 30 -3.74 -10.46 3.75
C LEU A 30 -5.16 -10.43 4.31
N HIS A 31 -5.54 -11.46 5.05
CA HIS A 31 -6.87 -11.51 5.63
C HIS A 31 -6.77 -11.77 7.13
N LYS A 32 -7.24 -10.81 7.95
CA LYS A 32 -7.20 -10.82 9.41
C LYS A 32 -5.85 -11.28 9.96
N LEU A 33 -4.78 -10.80 9.34
CA LEU A 33 -3.42 -11.22 9.67
C LEU A 33 -3.02 -10.72 11.06
N VAL A 34 -2.70 -11.66 11.95
CA VAL A 34 -2.20 -11.37 13.31
C VAL A 34 -0.81 -11.95 13.49
N LYS A 35 0.07 -11.18 14.10
CA LYS A 35 1.37 -11.68 14.59
C LYS A 35 1.62 -11.25 16.02
N THR A 36 1.83 -12.25 16.88
CA THR A 36 2.23 -12.09 18.27
C THR A 36 3.57 -12.76 18.50
N TYR A 37 4.46 -12.10 19.20
CA TYR A 37 5.70 -12.68 19.69
C TYR A 37 5.62 -12.88 21.19
N SER A 38 6.11 -14.02 21.67
CA SER A 38 6.20 -14.34 23.11
C SER A 38 7.63 -14.07 23.57
N SER A 39 7.78 -13.41 24.68
CA SER A 39 9.05 -13.15 25.36
C SER A 39 8.95 -13.43 26.86
N THR A 40 10.07 -13.38 27.56
CA THR A 40 10.08 -13.47 29.04
C THR A 40 9.31 -12.35 29.74
N ALA A 41 9.08 -11.23 29.03
CA ALA A 41 8.32 -10.07 29.53
C ALA A 41 6.81 -10.16 29.21
N GLY A 42 6.35 -11.21 28.52
CA GLY A 42 4.96 -11.41 28.10
C GLY A 42 4.78 -11.51 26.58
N GLU A 43 3.54 -11.54 26.17
CA GLU A 43 3.14 -11.56 24.76
C GLU A 43 3.01 -10.13 24.23
N PHE A 44 3.53 -9.92 23.02
CA PHE A 44 3.43 -8.65 22.33
C PHE A 44 2.86 -8.84 20.92
N MET A 45 1.67 -8.30 20.68
CA MET A 45 0.99 -8.35 19.39
C MET A 45 1.53 -7.24 18.49
N VAL A 46 2.23 -7.61 17.43
CA VAL A 46 2.90 -6.69 16.48
C VAL A 46 2.01 -6.34 15.29
N LEU A 47 1.22 -7.31 14.80
CA LEU A 47 0.24 -7.10 13.73
C LEU A 47 -1.14 -7.49 14.26
N LYS A 48 -2.13 -6.64 14.01
CA LYS A 48 -3.47 -6.71 14.61
C LYS A 48 -4.53 -6.75 13.52
N GLU A 49 -4.97 -7.96 13.15
CA GLU A 49 -6.06 -8.19 12.18
C GLU A 49 -5.92 -7.38 10.89
N ILE A 50 -4.74 -7.46 10.25
CA ILE A 50 -4.47 -6.72 9.02
C ILE A 50 -5.24 -7.35 7.85
N ASP A 51 -6.08 -6.54 7.21
CA ASP A 51 -6.67 -6.80 5.91
C ASP A 51 -6.03 -5.87 4.88
N ALA A 52 -5.46 -6.46 3.81
CA ALA A 52 -4.85 -5.69 2.74
C ALA A 52 -4.79 -6.49 1.45
N SER A 53 -4.92 -5.79 0.32
CA SER A 53 -4.73 -6.34 -1.02
C SER A 53 -3.74 -5.50 -1.79
N ILE A 54 -2.81 -6.13 -2.50
CA ILE A 54 -1.84 -5.49 -3.39
C ILE A 54 -2.03 -6.11 -4.77
N TYR A 55 -2.12 -5.27 -5.79
CA TYR A 55 -2.42 -5.70 -7.15
C TYR A 55 -1.16 -5.80 -8.01
N GLU A 56 -1.24 -6.59 -9.07
CA GLU A 56 -0.15 -6.76 -10.03
C GLU A 56 0.26 -5.42 -10.64
N GLY A 57 1.58 -5.18 -10.72
CA GLY A 57 2.15 -3.95 -11.27
C GLY A 57 2.03 -2.72 -10.36
N GLU A 58 1.59 -2.87 -9.10
CA GLU A 58 1.61 -1.76 -8.15
C GLU A 58 3.00 -1.53 -7.55
N PHE A 59 3.31 -0.26 -7.29
CA PHE A 59 4.36 0.14 -6.36
C PHE A 59 3.71 0.59 -5.06
N VAL A 60 3.72 -0.28 -4.05
CA VAL A 60 3.13 0.01 -2.74
C VAL A 60 4.22 0.40 -1.75
N ALA A 61 4.10 1.59 -1.14
CA ALA A 61 4.93 2.01 -0.03
C ALA A 61 4.17 1.82 1.30
N VAL A 62 4.72 0.99 2.19
CA VAL A 62 4.21 0.83 3.57
C VAL A 62 5.00 1.78 4.47
N ILE A 63 4.32 2.78 5.01
CA ILE A 63 4.93 3.78 5.90
C ILE A 63 4.43 3.64 7.33
N GLY A 64 5.24 4.07 8.29
CA GLY A 64 4.89 4.05 9.71
C GLY A 64 6.11 4.33 10.57
N ARG A 65 5.88 4.64 11.85
CA ARG A 65 6.96 4.86 12.83
C ARG A 65 7.81 3.60 13.03
N SER A 66 9.01 3.77 13.57
CA SER A 66 9.81 2.63 14.02
C SER A 66 9.01 1.80 15.04
N GLY A 67 9.05 0.48 14.92
CA GLY A 67 8.29 -0.43 15.79
C GLY A 67 6.81 -0.64 15.42
N SER A 68 6.28 -0.01 14.36
CA SER A 68 4.87 -0.19 13.96
C SER A 68 4.54 -1.56 13.33
N GLY A 69 5.55 -2.43 13.08
CA GLY A 69 5.34 -3.76 12.52
C GLY A 69 5.67 -3.90 11.03
N LYS A 70 6.25 -2.88 10.37
CA LYS A 70 6.52 -2.87 8.91
C LYS A 70 7.36 -4.05 8.42
N SER A 71 8.53 -4.25 9.03
CA SER A 71 9.42 -5.39 8.66
C SER A 71 8.77 -6.73 8.99
N THR A 72 7.97 -6.80 10.06
CA THR A 72 7.17 -7.98 10.39
C THR A 72 6.17 -8.27 9.29
N LEU A 73 5.46 -7.26 8.78
CA LEU A 73 4.52 -7.39 7.67
C LEU A 73 5.21 -7.94 6.41
N LEU A 74 6.38 -7.38 6.04
CA LEU A 74 7.18 -7.91 4.93
C LEU A 74 7.60 -9.37 5.16
N ASN A 75 8.00 -9.73 6.38
CA ASN A 75 8.39 -11.10 6.73
C ASN A 75 7.23 -12.09 6.61
N MET A 76 5.98 -11.65 6.93
CA MET A 76 4.78 -12.46 6.69
C MET A 76 4.57 -12.71 5.19
N ILE A 77 4.61 -11.66 4.38
CA ILE A 77 4.46 -11.75 2.91
C ILE A 77 5.57 -12.60 2.30
N ALA A 78 6.80 -12.46 2.80
CA ALA A 78 7.96 -13.21 2.33
C ALA A 78 7.96 -14.68 2.78
N GLY A 79 7.09 -15.08 3.72
CA GLY A 79 7.16 -16.38 4.36
C GLY A 79 8.49 -16.63 5.10
N ILE A 80 9.14 -15.57 5.58
CA ILE A 80 10.31 -15.66 6.48
C ILE A 80 9.86 -16.02 7.88
N ASP A 81 8.70 -15.52 8.26
CA ASP A 81 8.03 -15.84 9.52
C ASP A 81 6.56 -16.20 9.25
N ARG A 82 5.89 -16.82 10.21
CA ARG A 82 4.52 -17.31 10.07
C ARG A 82 3.56 -16.45 10.88
N PRO A 83 2.35 -16.21 10.39
CA PRO A 83 1.31 -15.55 11.18
C PRO A 83 0.94 -16.38 12.42
N THR A 84 0.49 -15.71 13.46
CA THR A 84 -0.13 -16.36 14.64
C THR A 84 -1.56 -16.79 14.31
N SER A 85 -2.27 -15.98 13.51
CA SER A 85 -3.57 -16.30 12.90
C SER A 85 -3.82 -15.44 11.67
N GLY A 86 -4.89 -15.76 10.92
CA GLY A 86 -5.20 -15.11 9.65
C GLY A 86 -4.38 -15.69 8.49
N ASP A 87 -4.65 -15.19 7.28
CA ASP A 87 -4.16 -15.75 6.04
C ASP A 87 -3.23 -14.80 5.30
N VAL A 88 -2.20 -15.37 4.68
CA VAL A 88 -1.34 -14.69 3.70
C VAL A 88 -1.40 -15.47 2.39
N ARG A 89 -1.95 -14.84 1.37
CA ARG A 89 -2.02 -15.39 0.00
C ARG A 89 -1.15 -14.59 -0.95
N VAL A 90 -0.42 -15.30 -1.82
CA VAL A 90 0.36 -14.67 -2.89
C VAL A 90 0.11 -15.43 -4.19
N GLY A 91 -0.55 -14.78 -5.13
CA GLY A 91 -1.24 -15.45 -6.23
C GLY A 91 -2.30 -16.41 -5.68
N ASP A 92 -2.39 -17.59 -6.24
CA ASP A 92 -3.35 -18.62 -5.81
C ASP A 92 -2.88 -19.43 -4.58
N LEU A 93 -1.74 -19.06 -3.96
CA LEU A 93 -1.09 -19.88 -2.94
C LEU A 93 -1.24 -19.29 -1.54
N ALA A 94 -1.76 -20.07 -0.59
CA ALA A 94 -1.70 -19.78 0.83
C ALA A 94 -0.28 -20.08 1.35
N VAL A 95 0.57 -19.04 1.40
CA VAL A 95 2.00 -19.20 1.66
C VAL A 95 2.28 -19.69 3.09
N HIS A 96 1.44 -19.33 4.04
CA HIS A 96 1.57 -19.74 5.45
C HIS A 96 1.33 -21.24 5.69
N GLU A 97 0.71 -21.95 4.74
CA GLU A 97 0.48 -23.40 4.81
C GLU A 97 1.63 -24.24 4.26
N LEU A 98 2.59 -23.62 3.58
CA LEU A 98 3.72 -24.35 2.97
C LEU A 98 4.64 -24.95 4.03
N SER A 99 5.26 -26.09 3.71
CA SER A 99 6.41 -26.59 4.47
C SER A 99 7.60 -25.65 4.34
N GLU A 100 8.56 -25.68 5.28
CA GLU A 100 9.76 -24.83 5.21
C GLU A 100 10.56 -25.03 3.90
N SER A 101 10.64 -26.26 3.41
CA SER A 101 11.34 -26.56 2.16
C SER A 101 10.61 -26.04 0.93
N ASP A 102 9.28 -26.15 0.91
CA ASP A 102 8.47 -25.66 -0.19
C ASP A 102 8.41 -24.13 -0.18
N MET A 103 8.34 -23.52 1.02
CA MET A 103 8.42 -22.09 1.22
C MET A 103 9.75 -21.51 0.70
N ALA A 104 10.87 -22.15 1.05
CA ALA A 104 12.18 -21.70 0.59
C ALA A 104 12.30 -21.78 -0.95
N ALA A 105 11.81 -22.87 -1.56
CA ALA A 105 11.82 -23.03 -3.00
C ALA A 105 10.88 -22.04 -3.71
N TRP A 106 9.70 -21.80 -3.15
CA TRP A 106 8.74 -20.84 -3.66
C TRP A 106 9.27 -19.41 -3.57
N ARG A 107 9.76 -19.00 -2.40
CA ARG A 107 10.35 -17.68 -2.15
C ARG A 107 11.45 -17.37 -3.16
N GLY A 108 12.40 -18.32 -3.32
CA GLY A 108 13.53 -18.12 -4.22
C GLY A 108 13.15 -17.94 -5.69
N ARG A 109 11.96 -18.38 -6.11
CA ARG A 109 11.49 -18.25 -7.50
C ARG A 109 10.55 -17.07 -7.73
N ASN A 110 9.81 -16.66 -6.69
CA ASN A 110 8.71 -15.72 -6.82
C ASN A 110 8.98 -14.37 -6.17
N LEU A 111 9.92 -14.31 -5.22
CA LEU A 111 10.23 -13.09 -4.49
C LEU A 111 11.68 -12.66 -4.67
N GLY A 112 11.87 -11.36 -4.93
CA GLY A 112 13.15 -10.68 -4.76
C GLY A 112 13.10 -9.89 -3.45
N ILE A 113 14.06 -10.15 -2.53
CA ILE A 113 14.05 -9.45 -1.23
C ILE A 113 15.29 -8.58 -1.14
N VAL A 114 15.05 -7.30 -0.83
CA VAL A 114 16.08 -6.28 -0.58
C VAL A 114 15.99 -5.88 0.89
N PHE A 115 17.06 -6.11 1.64
CA PHE A 115 17.12 -5.81 3.07
C PHE A 115 17.78 -4.46 3.34
N GLN A 116 17.49 -3.87 4.48
CA GLN A 116 18.04 -2.61 4.94
C GLN A 116 19.57 -2.63 5.06
N PHE A 117 20.16 -3.73 5.53
CA PHE A 117 21.61 -3.91 5.73
C PHE A 117 22.23 -4.80 4.64
N PHE A 118 21.83 -4.66 3.39
CA PHE A 118 22.34 -5.31 2.19
C PHE A 118 22.42 -6.85 2.26
N GLN A 119 22.90 -7.42 3.37
CA GLN A 119 23.10 -8.86 3.63
C GLN A 119 23.88 -9.57 2.50
N LEU A 120 24.88 -8.90 1.95
CA LEU A 120 25.84 -9.52 1.05
C LEU A 120 26.77 -10.44 1.82
N LEU A 121 27.08 -11.61 1.25
CA LEU A 121 28.06 -12.51 1.82
C LEU A 121 29.46 -11.92 1.64
N PRO A 122 30.18 -11.59 2.73
CA PRO A 122 31.41 -10.81 2.64
C PRO A 122 32.57 -11.55 1.99
N MET A 123 32.51 -12.88 1.98
CA MET A 123 33.55 -13.77 1.39
C MET A 123 33.32 -14.01 -0.11
N LEU A 124 32.19 -13.62 -0.68
CA LEU A 124 31.86 -13.78 -2.08
C LEU A 124 32.02 -12.44 -2.82
N SER A 125 32.53 -12.52 -4.04
CA SER A 125 32.56 -11.36 -4.96
C SER A 125 31.14 -10.87 -5.29
N LEU A 126 31.01 -9.68 -5.87
CA LEU A 126 29.70 -9.11 -6.24
C LEU A 126 28.95 -10.03 -7.19
N ILE A 127 29.61 -10.57 -8.21
CA ILE A 127 28.98 -11.48 -9.16
C ILE A 127 28.52 -12.79 -8.49
N GLU A 128 29.31 -13.35 -7.59
CA GLU A 128 28.94 -14.54 -6.84
C GLU A 128 27.75 -14.29 -5.91
N ASN A 129 27.69 -13.13 -5.25
CA ASN A 129 26.52 -12.72 -4.48
C ASN A 129 25.24 -12.67 -5.33
N VAL A 130 25.33 -12.12 -6.56
CA VAL A 130 24.19 -12.08 -7.48
C VAL A 130 23.82 -13.47 -8.01
N MET A 131 24.78 -14.39 -8.15
CA MET A 131 24.51 -15.75 -8.62
C MET A 131 23.81 -16.63 -7.58
N LEU A 132 24.01 -16.40 -6.28
CA LEU A 132 23.51 -17.23 -5.18
C LEU A 132 22.03 -17.67 -5.30
N PRO A 133 21.06 -16.77 -5.56
CA PRO A 133 19.65 -17.19 -5.68
C PRO A 133 19.43 -18.16 -6.82
N MET A 134 20.17 -18.01 -7.93
CA MET A 134 20.10 -18.93 -9.07
C MET A 134 20.70 -20.31 -8.74
N ASP A 135 21.76 -20.32 -7.94
CA ASP A 135 22.40 -21.55 -7.47
C ASP A 135 21.46 -22.33 -6.53
N PHE A 136 20.89 -21.66 -5.51
CA PHE A 136 20.00 -22.29 -4.54
C PHE A 136 18.71 -22.83 -5.17
N CYS A 137 18.17 -22.13 -6.16
CA CYS A 137 16.96 -22.57 -6.86
C CYS A 137 17.25 -23.52 -8.02
N ASN A 138 18.52 -23.84 -8.28
CA ASN A 138 18.98 -24.62 -9.42
C ASN A 138 18.38 -24.14 -10.76
N MET A 139 18.33 -22.81 -10.92
CA MET A 139 17.86 -22.14 -12.13
C MET A 139 19.04 -21.88 -13.05
N TYR A 140 18.82 -22.02 -14.34
CA TYR A 140 19.82 -21.77 -15.38
C TYR A 140 21.07 -22.70 -15.31
N THR A 141 21.80 -22.80 -16.40
CA THR A 141 23.12 -23.43 -16.43
C THR A 141 24.18 -22.52 -15.80
N PRO A 142 25.34 -23.06 -15.33
CA PRO A 142 26.38 -22.20 -14.75
C PRO A 142 26.84 -21.04 -15.64
N ARG A 143 26.88 -21.24 -16.95
CA ARG A 143 27.21 -20.21 -17.92
C ARG A 143 26.13 -19.13 -17.96
N GLN A 144 24.87 -19.51 -18.04
CA GLN A 144 23.74 -18.59 -18.06
C GLN A 144 23.62 -17.79 -16.75
N ARG A 145 23.91 -18.41 -15.59
CA ARG A 145 23.94 -17.69 -14.29
C ARG A 145 24.94 -16.56 -14.31
N LYS A 146 26.15 -16.82 -14.82
CA LYS A 146 27.22 -15.82 -14.92
C LYS A 146 26.85 -14.69 -15.90
N GLU A 147 26.31 -15.03 -17.08
CA GLU A 147 25.90 -14.07 -18.09
C GLU A 147 24.78 -13.16 -17.51
N ARG A 148 23.78 -13.75 -16.85
CA ARG A 148 22.69 -13.01 -16.21
C ARG A 148 23.16 -12.15 -15.04
N ALA A 149 24.04 -12.67 -14.18
CA ALA A 149 24.61 -11.90 -13.08
C ALA A 149 25.40 -10.66 -13.60
N MET A 150 26.16 -10.82 -14.67
CA MET A 150 26.86 -9.69 -15.33
C MET A 150 25.90 -8.68 -15.96
N GLU A 151 24.79 -9.15 -16.56
CA GLU A 151 23.74 -8.28 -17.07
C GLU A 151 23.10 -7.45 -15.94
N LEU A 152 22.76 -8.09 -14.83
CA LEU A 152 22.17 -7.42 -13.67
C LEU A 152 23.14 -6.42 -13.02
N LEU A 153 24.42 -6.79 -12.89
CA LEU A 153 25.45 -5.86 -12.43
C LEU A 153 25.62 -4.66 -13.36
N ARG A 154 25.46 -4.86 -14.67
CA ARG A 154 25.49 -3.75 -15.66
C ARG A 154 24.28 -2.83 -15.49
N LYS A 155 23.08 -3.37 -15.25
CA LYS A 155 21.86 -2.57 -14.98
C LYS A 155 22.01 -1.66 -13.76
N VAL A 156 22.83 -2.05 -12.79
CA VAL A 156 23.12 -1.25 -11.59
C VAL A 156 24.48 -0.55 -11.65
N GLU A 157 25.11 -0.49 -12.82
CA GLU A 157 26.39 0.19 -13.12
C GLU A 157 27.60 -0.32 -12.32
N LEU A 158 27.64 -1.62 -12.03
CA LEU A 158 28.69 -2.26 -11.23
C LEU A 158 29.39 -3.45 -11.90
N ASP A 159 29.19 -3.65 -13.20
CA ASP A 159 29.81 -4.73 -13.98
C ASP A 159 31.34 -4.69 -13.96
N ARG A 160 31.94 -3.48 -13.94
CA ARG A 160 33.41 -3.30 -13.84
C ARG A 160 33.95 -3.75 -12.48
N HIS A 161 33.11 -3.83 -11.46
CA HIS A 161 33.46 -4.23 -10.10
C HIS A 161 33.04 -5.67 -9.76
N ALA A 162 32.55 -6.44 -10.72
CA ALA A 162 31.97 -7.77 -10.53
C ALA A 162 32.84 -8.74 -9.68
N ARG A 163 34.16 -8.64 -9.75
CA ARG A 163 35.09 -9.51 -9.01
C ARG A 163 35.54 -8.94 -7.66
N LYS A 164 35.12 -7.74 -7.29
CA LYS A 164 35.43 -7.16 -5.97
C LYS A 164 34.60 -7.80 -4.88
N LEU A 165 35.09 -7.76 -3.66
CA LEU A 165 34.35 -8.14 -2.46
C LEU A 165 33.48 -6.96 -1.97
N PRO A 166 32.38 -7.22 -1.25
CA PRO A 166 31.50 -6.18 -0.72
C PRO A 166 32.22 -5.12 0.13
N ALA A 167 33.23 -5.52 0.92
CA ALA A 167 34.01 -4.60 1.75
C ALA A 167 34.77 -3.51 0.97
N ALA A 168 34.99 -3.69 -0.34
CA ALA A 168 35.63 -2.71 -1.20
C ALA A 168 34.64 -1.75 -1.88
N MET A 169 33.37 -1.77 -1.46
CA MET A 169 32.28 -1.01 -2.06
C MET A 169 31.65 -0.06 -1.05
N SER A 170 31.19 1.11 -1.53
CA SER A 170 30.36 2.03 -0.71
C SER A 170 29.01 1.41 -0.34
N GLY A 171 28.34 1.92 0.67
CA GLY A 171 27.02 1.45 1.07
C GLY A 171 26.00 1.48 -0.07
N GLY A 172 25.98 2.56 -0.87
CA GLY A 172 25.09 2.68 -2.02
C GLY A 172 25.40 1.68 -3.14
N GLU A 173 26.67 1.35 -3.36
CA GLU A 173 27.06 0.30 -4.30
C GLU A 173 26.66 -1.08 -3.78
N GLN A 174 26.84 -1.36 -2.50
CA GLN A 174 26.39 -2.61 -1.87
C GLN A 174 24.87 -2.79 -1.99
N GLN A 175 24.10 -1.70 -1.81
CA GLN A 175 22.66 -1.73 -1.98
C GLN A 175 22.25 -2.04 -3.41
N ARG A 176 22.91 -1.44 -4.41
CA ARG A 176 22.65 -1.76 -5.81
C ARG A 176 22.99 -3.22 -6.14
N VAL A 177 24.03 -3.78 -5.56
CA VAL A 177 24.32 -5.23 -5.69
C VAL A 177 23.22 -6.08 -5.04
N ALA A 178 22.72 -5.69 -3.86
CA ALA A 178 21.61 -6.39 -3.19
C ALA A 178 20.34 -6.38 -4.05
N ILE A 179 20.05 -5.27 -4.75
CA ILE A 179 18.94 -5.20 -5.71
C ILE A 179 19.20 -6.12 -6.91
N ALA A 180 20.41 -6.11 -7.49
CA ALA A 180 20.79 -7.02 -8.57
C ALA A 180 20.63 -8.49 -8.16
N ARG A 181 21.02 -8.84 -6.93
CA ARG A 181 20.82 -10.17 -6.35
C ARG A 181 19.35 -10.53 -6.20
N ALA A 182 18.52 -9.61 -5.72
CA ALA A 182 17.08 -9.80 -5.59
C ALA A 182 16.39 -10.12 -6.93
N LEU A 183 16.93 -9.59 -8.04
CA LEU A 183 16.41 -9.76 -9.39
C LEU A 183 16.98 -10.99 -10.13
N ALA A 184 17.88 -11.76 -9.51
CA ALA A 184 18.60 -12.85 -10.16
C ALA A 184 17.68 -13.88 -10.83
N ASN A 185 16.64 -14.31 -10.12
CA ASN A 185 15.66 -15.30 -10.59
C ASN A 185 14.47 -14.68 -11.35
N ASP A 186 14.54 -13.37 -11.67
CA ASP A 186 13.49 -12.64 -12.34
C ASP A 186 12.10 -12.76 -11.65
N PRO A 187 12.03 -12.43 -10.35
CA PRO A 187 10.80 -12.58 -9.59
C PRO A 187 9.71 -11.60 -10.05
N PRO A 188 8.41 -11.98 -9.99
CA PRO A 188 7.31 -11.08 -10.26
C PRO A 188 7.09 -10.04 -9.15
N ILE A 189 7.51 -10.35 -7.93
CA ILE A 189 7.32 -9.49 -6.75
C ILE A 189 8.67 -9.15 -6.14
N VAL A 190 8.87 -7.87 -5.81
CA VAL A 190 10.04 -7.38 -5.08
C VAL A 190 9.60 -6.77 -3.76
N LEU A 191 10.15 -7.28 -2.67
CA LEU A 191 9.95 -6.78 -1.31
C LEU A 191 11.21 -6.02 -0.89
N ALA A 192 11.07 -4.79 -0.40
CA ALA A 192 12.20 -3.97 0.00
C ALA A 192 11.98 -3.39 1.40
N ASP A 193 12.85 -3.75 2.35
CA ASP A 193 12.82 -3.26 3.72
C ASP A 193 13.83 -2.11 3.88
N GLU A 194 13.33 -0.89 3.99
CA GLU A 194 14.08 0.37 4.11
C GLU A 194 15.29 0.48 3.16
N PRO A 195 15.08 0.27 1.83
CA PRO A 195 16.18 0.09 0.88
C PRO A 195 17.06 1.33 0.68
N THR A 196 16.66 2.47 1.20
CA THR A 196 17.35 3.77 1.07
C THR A 196 17.75 4.37 2.42
N GLY A 197 17.37 3.74 3.54
CA GLY A 197 17.55 4.31 4.88
C GLY A 197 18.99 4.63 5.29
N ASN A 198 19.98 3.98 4.67
CA ASN A 198 21.40 4.17 4.96
C ASN A 198 22.16 4.88 3.81
N LEU A 199 21.43 5.54 2.90
CA LEU A 199 22.01 6.16 1.70
C LEU A 199 21.90 7.68 1.75
N ASP A 200 22.84 8.36 1.10
CA ASP A 200 22.69 9.78 0.79
C ASP A 200 21.54 10.00 -0.23
N SER A 201 21.00 11.23 -0.27
CA SER A 201 19.82 11.55 -1.09
C SER A 201 20.00 11.25 -2.58
N LYS A 202 21.19 11.46 -3.16
CA LYS A 202 21.43 11.17 -4.58
C LYS A 202 21.41 9.67 -4.86
N THR A 203 22.06 8.89 -4.01
CA THR A 203 22.08 7.43 -4.11
C THR A 203 20.69 6.85 -3.85
N ALA A 204 19.95 7.41 -2.90
CA ALA A 204 18.56 7.04 -2.64
C ALA A 204 17.66 7.25 -3.87
N ASP A 205 17.81 8.35 -4.58
CA ASP A 205 17.08 8.63 -5.81
C ASP A 205 17.39 7.62 -6.93
N VAL A 206 18.65 7.24 -7.08
CA VAL A 206 19.06 6.20 -8.04
C VAL A 206 18.41 4.86 -7.71
N VAL A 207 18.46 4.46 -6.43
CA VAL A 207 17.82 3.21 -5.96
C VAL A 207 16.31 3.25 -6.16
N PHE A 208 15.67 4.37 -5.84
CA PHE A 208 14.23 4.51 -6.03
C PHE A 208 13.82 4.40 -7.50
N LYS A 209 14.59 5.01 -8.40
CA LYS A 209 14.37 4.91 -9.84
C LYS A 209 14.46 3.47 -10.33
N LEU A 210 15.40 2.66 -9.82
CA LEU A 210 15.46 1.23 -10.15
C LEU A 210 14.15 0.50 -9.80
N PHE A 211 13.51 0.82 -8.66
CA PHE A 211 12.21 0.24 -8.32
C PHE A 211 11.08 0.71 -9.24
N GLN A 212 11.08 1.99 -9.64
CA GLN A 212 10.11 2.51 -10.63
C GLN A 212 10.26 1.79 -11.97
N ASP A 213 11.49 1.65 -12.46
CA ASP A 213 11.77 0.93 -13.71
C ASP A 213 11.33 -0.53 -13.67
N LEU A 214 11.32 -1.18 -12.49
CA LEU A 214 10.79 -2.53 -12.32
C LEU A 214 9.27 -2.57 -12.43
N VAL A 215 8.58 -1.58 -11.87
CA VAL A 215 7.13 -1.47 -11.97
C VAL A 215 6.70 -1.19 -13.41
N ASP A 216 7.43 -0.33 -14.13
CA ASP A 216 7.21 -0.06 -15.56
C ASP A 216 7.42 -1.32 -16.43
N GLN A 217 8.21 -2.29 -15.96
CA GLN A 217 8.39 -3.62 -16.56
C GLN A 217 7.31 -4.63 -16.11
N GLY A 218 6.27 -4.20 -15.38
CA GLY A 218 5.15 -5.02 -14.93
C GLY A 218 5.40 -5.80 -13.64
N LYS A 219 6.48 -5.52 -12.89
CA LYS A 219 6.73 -6.15 -11.58
C LYS A 219 5.95 -5.42 -10.49
N THR A 220 5.58 -6.15 -9.45
CA THR A 220 4.97 -5.59 -8.23
C THR A 220 6.07 -5.29 -7.22
N VAL A 221 6.07 -4.09 -6.65
CA VAL A 221 7.04 -3.68 -5.63
C VAL A 221 6.32 -3.32 -4.33
N VAL A 222 6.74 -3.92 -3.23
CA VAL A 222 6.30 -3.54 -1.87
C VAL A 222 7.51 -3.03 -1.11
N MET A 223 7.53 -1.75 -0.82
CA MET A 223 8.62 -1.09 -0.11
C MET A 223 8.15 -0.63 1.26
N VAL A 224 8.90 -0.97 2.28
CA VAL A 224 8.74 -0.39 3.61
C VAL A 224 9.71 0.77 3.78
N THR A 225 9.23 1.89 4.27
CA THR A 225 10.06 3.07 4.54
C THR A 225 9.47 3.92 5.67
N HIS A 226 10.31 4.69 6.34
CA HIS A 226 9.88 5.76 7.24
C HIS A 226 9.96 7.15 6.56
N ASP A 227 10.46 7.22 5.34
CA ASP A 227 10.56 8.45 4.55
C ASP A 227 9.27 8.69 3.75
N SER A 228 8.46 9.63 4.22
CA SER A 228 7.21 10.01 3.58
C SER A 228 7.40 10.64 2.20
N SER A 229 8.54 11.29 1.93
CA SER A 229 8.83 11.90 0.63
C SER A 229 9.03 10.84 -0.46
N GLN A 230 9.67 9.74 -0.10
CA GLN A 230 9.84 8.61 -1.02
C GLN A 230 8.52 7.85 -1.21
N ALA A 231 7.74 7.69 -0.14
CA ALA A 231 6.45 7.02 -0.21
C ALA A 231 5.46 7.72 -1.17
N GLN A 232 5.49 9.05 -1.25
CA GLN A 232 4.67 9.82 -2.21
C GLN A 232 4.99 9.54 -3.68
N ARG A 233 6.13 8.95 -3.99
CA ARG A 233 6.54 8.57 -5.35
C ARG A 233 6.06 7.17 -5.74
N ALA A 234 5.56 6.38 -4.78
CA ALA A 234 4.92 5.10 -5.04
C ALA A 234 3.51 5.31 -5.63
N THR A 235 2.98 4.29 -6.30
CA THR A 235 1.61 4.35 -6.87
C THR A 235 0.55 4.35 -5.77
N ARG A 236 0.83 3.72 -4.62
CA ARG A 236 -0.06 3.67 -3.47
C ARG A 236 0.73 3.63 -2.16
N THR A 237 0.20 4.31 -1.15
CA THR A 237 0.80 4.34 0.19
C THR A 237 -0.14 3.65 1.19
N MET A 238 0.42 2.78 2.03
CA MET A 238 -0.27 2.14 3.14
C MET A 238 0.35 2.62 4.45
N LEU A 239 -0.46 3.22 5.32
CA LEU A 239 0.01 3.71 6.62
C LEU A 239 -0.20 2.62 7.69
N LEU A 240 0.89 2.12 8.27
CA LEU A 240 0.89 1.15 9.36
C LEU A 240 1.17 1.85 10.68
N VAL A 241 0.19 1.84 11.60
CA VAL A 241 0.24 2.45 12.93
C VAL A 241 -0.07 1.40 13.97
N ASP A 242 0.84 1.18 14.92
CA ASP A 242 0.66 0.25 16.05
C ASP A 242 0.13 -1.13 15.66
N GLY A 243 0.61 -1.65 14.52
CA GLY A 243 0.24 -2.96 14.01
C GLY A 243 -1.07 -3.01 13.21
N GLU A 244 -1.66 -1.86 12.86
CA GLU A 244 -2.89 -1.76 12.07
C GLU A 244 -2.66 -0.93 10.80
N ILE A 245 -3.25 -1.33 9.67
CA ILE A 245 -3.23 -0.54 8.44
C ILE A 245 -4.34 0.50 8.52
N MET A 246 -3.95 1.77 8.40
CA MET A 246 -4.86 2.90 8.39
C MET A 246 -5.42 3.14 7.01
N ASN A 247 -6.66 3.59 6.99
CA ASN A 247 -7.25 4.04 5.74
C ASN A 247 -6.57 5.34 5.28
N GLU A 248 -5.92 5.29 4.12
CA GLU A 248 -5.16 6.42 3.58
C GLU A 248 -6.03 7.65 3.28
N TYR A 249 -7.28 7.41 2.90
CA TYR A 249 -8.22 8.49 2.59
C TYR A 249 -8.63 9.26 3.86
N VAL A 250 -8.77 8.57 5.00
CA VAL A 250 -8.99 9.23 6.30
C VAL A 250 -7.78 10.05 6.70
N ALA A 251 -6.57 9.48 6.58
CA ALA A 251 -5.34 10.18 6.91
C ALA A 251 -5.14 11.44 6.02
N ARG A 252 -5.56 11.36 4.76
CA ARG A 252 -5.50 12.47 3.79
C ARG A 252 -6.57 13.52 4.04
N ALA A 253 -7.81 13.08 4.33
CA ALA A 253 -8.94 13.98 4.60
C ALA A 253 -8.81 14.68 5.97
N LEU A 254 -8.23 14.02 6.97
CA LEU A 254 -8.11 14.47 8.35
C LEU A 254 -6.65 14.42 8.85
N PRO A 255 -5.75 15.23 8.26
CA PRO A 255 -4.29 15.10 8.47
C PRO A 255 -3.82 15.47 9.89
N SER A 256 -4.67 16.11 10.70
CA SER A 256 -4.36 16.52 12.06
C SER A 256 -4.75 15.47 13.12
N LEU A 257 -5.24 14.29 12.71
CA LEU A 257 -5.55 13.20 13.64
C LEU A 257 -4.28 12.57 14.21
N THR A 258 -4.32 12.23 15.50
CA THR A 258 -3.26 11.42 16.10
C THR A 258 -3.32 9.98 15.59
N PRO A 259 -2.25 9.18 15.76
CA PRO A 259 -2.27 7.77 15.39
C PRO A 259 -3.44 6.99 16.00
N GLU A 260 -3.74 7.20 17.29
CA GLU A 260 -4.84 6.53 17.99
C GLU A 260 -6.22 6.94 17.41
N GLN A 261 -6.36 8.21 17.04
CA GLN A 261 -7.59 8.71 16.41
C GLN A 261 -7.76 8.17 14.99
N LEU A 262 -6.67 8.01 14.23
CA LEU A 262 -6.68 7.38 12.91
C LEU A 262 -7.12 5.89 13.01
N VAL A 263 -6.63 5.17 14.03
CA VAL A 263 -7.08 3.80 14.32
C VAL A 263 -8.58 3.77 14.56
N LYS A 264 -9.07 4.61 15.49
CA LYS A 264 -10.51 4.70 15.81
C LYS A 264 -11.35 5.03 14.57
N ALA A 265 -10.91 6.02 13.78
CA ALA A 265 -11.59 6.41 12.56
C ALA A 265 -11.63 5.24 11.55
N THR A 266 -10.49 4.60 11.29
CA THR A 266 -10.40 3.48 10.33
C THR A 266 -11.33 2.33 10.71
N ARG A 267 -11.40 1.97 11.99
CA ARG A 267 -12.26 0.89 12.50
C ARG A 267 -13.76 1.20 12.40
N SER A 268 -14.11 2.48 12.39
CA SER A 268 -15.51 2.94 12.32
C SER A 268 -15.99 3.19 10.89
N LEU A 269 -15.13 2.96 9.88
CA LEU A 269 -15.47 3.19 8.47
C LEU A 269 -16.49 2.17 7.97
N GLN A 270 -17.46 2.68 7.23
CA GLN A 270 -18.43 1.88 6.48
C GLN A 270 -18.16 2.08 4.98
N PRO A 271 -17.72 1.05 4.24
CA PRO A 271 -17.61 1.15 2.80
C PRO A 271 -18.98 1.24 2.16
N MET A 272 -19.14 2.12 1.20
CA MET A 272 -20.37 2.34 0.44
C MET A 272 -20.06 2.51 -1.03
N ARG A 273 -20.96 2.03 -1.90
CA ARG A 273 -20.87 2.18 -3.34
C ARG A 273 -22.19 2.68 -3.89
N PHE A 274 -22.12 3.65 -4.78
CA PHE A 274 -23.25 4.22 -5.46
C PHE A 274 -23.04 4.12 -6.97
N GLU A 275 -24.06 3.67 -7.67
CA GLU A 275 -24.03 3.59 -9.14
C GLU A 275 -24.04 4.98 -9.76
N ALA A 276 -23.61 5.07 -11.02
CA ALA A 276 -23.55 6.32 -11.78
C ALA A 276 -24.90 7.07 -11.73
N GLY A 277 -24.85 8.38 -11.44
CA GLY A 277 -26.04 9.24 -11.31
C GLY A 277 -26.85 9.07 -10.01
N ALA A 278 -26.53 8.10 -9.14
CA ALA A 278 -27.26 7.88 -7.89
C ALA A 278 -27.10 9.05 -6.92
N THR A 279 -28.18 9.42 -6.25
CA THR A 279 -28.17 10.45 -5.21
C THR A 279 -27.63 9.89 -3.90
N ILE A 280 -26.58 10.51 -3.38
CA ILE A 280 -25.93 10.13 -2.10
C ILE A 280 -26.53 10.96 -0.96
N LEU A 281 -26.59 12.29 -1.15
CA LEU A 281 -27.28 13.23 -0.25
C LEU A 281 -28.29 14.04 -1.02
N GLN A 282 -29.45 14.27 -0.42
CA GLN A 282 -30.49 15.13 -1.00
C GLN A 282 -30.62 16.42 -0.18
N GLU A 283 -30.60 17.58 -0.83
CA GLU A 283 -30.78 18.89 -0.20
C GLU A 283 -32.05 18.93 0.66
N GLY A 284 -31.94 19.48 1.87
CA GLY A 284 -33.05 19.62 2.82
C GLY A 284 -33.37 18.36 3.64
N MET A 285 -32.77 17.20 3.32
CA MET A 285 -32.95 15.98 4.11
C MET A 285 -31.90 15.91 5.24
N PRO A 286 -32.16 15.18 6.34
CA PRO A 286 -31.18 14.99 7.38
C PRO A 286 -30.03 14.09 6.90
N ASN A 287 -28.83 14.33 7.42
CA ASN A 287 -27.67 13.48 7.23
C ASN A 287 -26.92 13.31 8.56
N ASP A 288 -26.46 12.10 8.82
CA ASP A 288 -25.72 11.71 10.01
C ASP A 288 -24.34 11.10 9.69
N LYS A 289 -23.88 11.23 8.44
CA LYS A 289 -22.62 10.64 8.00
C LYS A 289 -21.70 11.69 7.37
N PHE A 290 -20.41 11.48 7.62
CA PHE A 290 -19.30 12.15 6.94
C PHE A 290 -18.73 11.19 5.90
N TYR A 291 -18.59 11.62 4.66
CA TYR A 291 -18.20 10.78 3.53
C TYR A 291 -16.86 11.20 2.96
N ILE A 292 -16.01 10.22 2.62
CA ILE A 292 -14.75 10.43 1.92
C ILE A 292 -14.76 9.59 0.65
N ILE A 293 -14.46 10.20 -0.50
CA ILE A 293 -14.41 9.52 -1.80
C ILE A 293 -13.13 8.71 -1.89
N THR A 294 -13.26 7.40 -2.15
CA THR A 294 -12.13 6.50 -2.35
C THR A 294 -11.88 6.20 -3.82
N GLN A 295 -12.93 6.25 -4.65
CA GLN A 295 -12.82 6.08 -6.10
C GLN A 295 -13.98 6.76 -6.82
N GLY A 296 -13.74 7.28 -8.03
CA GLY A 296 -14.76 7.95 -8.83
C GLY A 296 -14.92 9.43 -8.52
N GLN A 297 -16.05 9.99 -8.91
CA GLN A 297 -16.36 11.41 -8.72
C GLN A 297 -17.81 11.61 -8.27
N ALA A 298 -18.04 12.61 -7.42
CA ALA A 298 -19.36 13.07 -7.02
C ALA A 298 -19.56 14.53 -7.44
N GLU A 299 -20.78 14.88 -7.83
CA GLU A 299 -21.19 16.24 -8.17
C GLU A 299 -22.05 16.83 -7.05
N VAL A 300 -21.71 18.04 -6.61
CA VAL A 300 -22.47 18.81 -5.65
C VAL A 300 -23.36 19.77 -6.41
N THR A 301 -24.68 19.66 -6.23
CA THR A 301 -25.68 20.50 -6.91
C THR A 301 -26.52 21.27 -5.91
N LEU A 302 -26.87 22.48 -6.28
CA LEU A 302 -27.82 23.34 -5.55
C LEU A 302 -29.05 23.61 -6.39
N ARG A 303 -30.20 23.58 -5.75
CA ARG A 303 -31.47 23.97 -6.39
C ARG A 303 -31.61 25.48 -6.34
N ARG A 304 -31.75 26.11 -7.51
CA ARG A 304 -32.01 27.53 -7.61
C ARG A 304 -33.49 27.85 -7.35
N PRO A 305 -33.82 29.10 -6.99
CA PRO A 305 -35.21 29.50 -6.76
C PRO A 305 -36.15 29.27 -7.97
N GLU A 306 -35.63 29.38 -9.18
CA GLU A 306 -36.33 29.06 -10.43
C GLU A 306 -36.53 27.55 -10.67
N GLY A 307 -36.03 26.67 -9.83
CA GLY A 307 -36.23 25.22 -9.90
C GLY A 307 -35.18 24.45 -10.69
N THR A 308 -34.14 25.14 -11.22
CA THR A 308 -33.00 24.48 -11.93
C THR A 308 -31.94 24.05 -10.96
N ASP A 309 -31.34 22.86 -11.21
CA ASP A 309 -30.19 22.35 -10.45
C ASP A 309 -28.90 22.83 -11.12
N VAL A 310 -27.95 23.38 -10.34
CA VAL A 310 -26.64 23.85 -10.81
C VAL A 310 -25.54 23.13 -10.09
N VAL A 311 -24.59 22.59 -10.86
CA VAL A 311 -23.36 21.95 -10.31
C VAL A 311 -22.46 23.06 -9.78
N VAL A 312 -22.18 23.04 -8.48
CA VAL A 312 -21.32 24.02 -7.79
C VAL A 312 -19.93 23.48 -7.50
N ALA A 313 -19.79 22.14 -7.40
CA ALA A 313 -18.51 21.51 -7.21
C ALA A 313 -18.49 20.08 -7.78
N ARG A 314 -17.30 19.62 -8.16
CA ARG A 314 -17.01 18.22 -8.45
C ARG A 314 -15.95 17.74 -7.48
N LEU A 315 -16.28 16.68 -6.77
CA LEU A 315 -15.43 16.09 -5.76
C LEU A 315 -14.84 14.77 -6.31
N GLY A 316 -13.55 14.58 -6.15
CA GLY A 316 -12.83 13.38 -6.56
C GLY A 316 -12.21 12.64 -5.39
N GLU A 317 -11.38 11.67 -5.72
CA GLU A 317 -10.68 10.81 -4.76
C GLU A 317 -9.92 11.58 -3.68
N GLY A 318 -10.11 11.19 -2.41
CA GLY A 318 -9.53 11.83 -1.23
C GLY A 318 -10.27 13.10 -0.77
N GLN A 319 -11.25 13.59 -1.51
CA GLN A 319 -12.11 14.67 -1.08
C GLN A 319 -13.31 14.15 -0.29
N TYR A 320 -13.95 15.01 0.50
CA TYR A 320 -14.99 14.63 1.45
C TYR A 320 -16.17 15.61 1.40
N PHE A 321 -17.31 15.17 1.93
CA PHE A 321 -18.54 15.94 2.07
C PHE A 321 -19.37 15.42 3.26
N GLY A 322 -20.42 16.17 3.64
CA GLY A 322 -21.26 15.85 4.81
C GLY A 322 -20.73 16.44 6.12
N GLU A 323 -19.63 17.21 6.07
CA GLU A 323 -19.02 17.83 7.24
C GLU A 323 -19.93 18.92 7.86
N ILE A 324 -20.66 19.67 7.03
CA ILE A 324 -21.54 20.77 7.48
C ILE A 324 -22.63 20.21 8.39
N GLU A 325 -23.27 19.15 7.94
CA GLU A 325 -24.42 18.54 8.61
C GLU A 325 -23.98 17.85 9.92
N VAL A 326 -22.85 17.15 9.87
CA VAL A 326 -22.31 16.45 11.03
C VAL A 326 -21.88 17.42 12.12
N LEU A 327 -21.19 18.53 11.76
CA LEU A 327 -20.70 19.51 12.72
C LEU A 327 -21.82 20.41 13.28
N GLN A 328 -22.81 20.80 12.46
CA GLN A 328 -23.81 21.78 12.83
C GLN A 328 -25.18 21.19 13.15
N GLY A 329 -25.39 19.87 12.93
CA GLY A 329 -26.68 19.22 13.15
C GLY A 329 -27.79 19.70 12.23
N ARG A 330 -27.41 20.28 11.08
CA ARG A 330 -28.38 20.86 10.10
C ARG A 330 -28.77 19.81 9.06
N LYS A 331 -29.77 20.14 8.26
CA LYS A 331 -30.16 19.42 7.05
C LYS A 331 -29.14 19.66 5.94
N ASN A 332 -29.04 18.73 4.97
CA ASN A 332 -28.13 18.86 3.83
C ASN A 332 -28.27 20.21 3.14
N ALA A 333 -27.14 20.89 3.01
CA ALA A 333 -27.05 22.20 2.37
C ALA A 333 -27.09 22.13 0.83
N ALA A 334 -26.80 20.95 0.26
CA ALA A 334 -26.75 20.68 -1.17
C ALA A 334 -27.17 19.24 -1.45
N THR A 335 -27.44 18.92 -2.72
CA THR A 335 -27.59 17.57 -3.20
C THR A 335 -26.22 17.08 -3.69
N VAL A 336 -25.82 15.86 -3.32
CA VAL A 336 -24.60 15.21 -3.80
C VAL A 336 -24.98 13.94 -4.55
N ARG A 337 -24.49 13.79 -5.79
CA ARG A 337 -24.76 12.63 -6.66
C ARG A 337 -23.46 12.03 -7.16
N ALA A 338 -23.44 10.73 -7.41
CA ALA A 338 -22.39 10.11 -8.20
C ALA A 338 -22.40 10.71 -9.62
N ALA A 339 -21.22 10.91 -10.23
CA ALA A 339 -21.13 11.41 -11.60
C ALA A 339 -21.86 10.48 -12.59
N GLU A 340 -22.41 11.04 -13.67
CA GLU A 340 -23.27 10.28 -14.62
C GLU A 340 -22.55 9.15 -15.35
N HIS A 341 -21.20 9.17 -15.40
CA HIS A 341 -20.42 8.27 -16.25
C HIS A 341 -19.66 7.18 -15.49
N SER A 342 -19.67 7.22 -14.15
CA SER A 342 -18.94 6.23 -13.34
C SER A 342 -19.57 6.05 -11.96
N PRO A 343 -19.55 4.83 -11.40
CA PRO A 343 -19.89 4.63 -10.00
C PRO A 343 -18.90 5.36 -9.09
N VAL A 344 -19.33 5.68 -7.88
CA VAL A 344 -18.50 6.26 -6.83
C VAL A 344 -18.39 5.31 -5.65
N GLU A 345 -17.19 5.08 -5.16
CA GLU A 345 -16.92 4.36 -3.94
C GLU A 345 -16.53 5.34 -2.84
N LEU A 346 -17.07 5.13 -1.66
CA LEU A 346 -16.93 6.01 -0.50
C LEU A 346 -16.61 5.19 0.74
N VAL A 347 -16.00 5.84 1.72
CA VAL A 347 -16.04 5.39 3.10
C VAL A 347 -16.79 6.44 3.93
N ALA A 348 -17.67 5.97 4.81
CA ALA A 348 -18.48 6.84 5.65
C ALA A 348 -18.14 6.67 7.13
N LEU A 349 -18.13 7.76 7.88
CA LEU A 349 -18.10 7.81 9.34
C LEU A 349 -19.44 8.30 9.85
N GLU A 350 -20.04 7.58 10.78
CA GLU A 350 -21.26 8.03 11.45
C GLU A 350 -20.98 9.25 12.35
N ARG A 351 -22.00 10.07 12.58
CA ARG A 351 -21.90 11.31 13.35
C ARG A 351 -21.32 11.09 14.74
N GLU A 352 -21.71 10.03 15.41
CA GLU A 352 -21.20 9.68 16.75
C GLU A 352 -19.70 9.38 16.70
N ALA A 353 -19.24 8.62 15.71
CA ALA A 353 -17.84 8.28 15.54
C ALA A 353 -16.98 9.51 15.24
N ILE A 354 -17.38 10.34 14.27
CA ILE A 354 -16.63 11.56 13.92
C ILE A 354 -16.65 12.57 15.07
N ASN A 355 -17.76 12.77 15.77
CA ASN A 355 -17.84 13.67 16.91
C ASN A 355 -16.99 13.20 18.11
N ALA A 356 -16.90 11.89 18.36
CA ALA A 356 -16.02 11.33 19.37
C ALA A 356 -14.54 11.65 19.03
N ILE A 357 -14.15 11.48 17.76
CA ILE A 357 -12.79 11.78 17.27
C ILE A 357 -12.51 13.29 17.38
N LEU A 358 -13.45 14.14 16.96
CA LEU A 358 -13.31 15.61 17.00
C LEU A 358 -13.36 16.17 18.42
N GLY A 359 -14.04 15.51 19.35
CA GLY A 359 -14.03 15.86 20.78
C GLY A 359 -12.66 15.71 21.42
N GLU A 360 -11.85 14.79 20.90
CA GLU A 360 -10.49 14.53 21.33
C GLU A 360 -9.42 15.32 20.53
N SER A 361 -9.81 16.00 19.42
CA SER A 361 -8.90 16.70 18.49
C SER A 361 -9.36 18.11 18.16
N GLY A 362 -9.00 19.07 18.99
CA GLY A 362 -9.25 20.50 18.74
C GLY A 362 -8.73 21.00 17.37
N PRO A 363 -7.48 20.66 16.95
CA PRO A 363 -6.96 21.07 15.65
C PRO A 363 -7.76 20.53 14.45
N THR A 364 -8.15 19.26 14.50
CA THR A 364 -8.95 18.64 13.41
C THR A 364 -10.34 19.26 13.32
N ARG A 365 -10.96 19.50 14.48
CA ARG A 365 -12.27 20.17 14.56
C ARG A 365 -12.20 21.57 13.96
N ALA A 366 -11.23 22.39 14.36
CA ALA A 366 -11.04 23.74 13.83
C ALA A 366 -10.78 23.75 12.31
N ALA A 367 -10.01 22.78 11.79
CA ALA A 367 -9.79 22.65 10.36
C ALA A 367 -11.09 22.33 9.60
N LEU A 368 -11.88 21.37 10.08
CA LEU A 368 -13.16 21.02 9.48
C LEU A 368 -14.18 22.17 9.55
N GLU A 369 -14.27 22.87 10.69
CA GLU A 369 -15.16 24.04 10.85
C GLU A 369 -14.80 25.15 9.85
N LYS A 370 -13.52 25.37 9.59
CA LYS A 370 -13.04 26.32 8.58
C LYS A 370 -13.47 25.93 7.17
N VAL A 371 -13.35 24.65 6.81
CA VAL A 371 -13.77 24.14 5.50
C VAL A 371 -15.29 24.22 5.36
N ALA A 372 -16.05 23.80 6.37
CA ALA A 372 -17.49 23.89 6.38
C ALA A 372 -17.98 25.35 6.21
N ALA A 373 -17.35 26.30 6.88
CA ALA A 373 -17.67 27.73 6.73
C ALA A 373 -17.41 28.24 5.30
N LYS A 374 -16.31 27.79 4.68
CA LYS A 374 -15.99 28.13 3.28
C LYS A 374 -17.06 27.58 2.32
N HIS A 375 -17.39 26.29 2.44
CA HIS A 375 -18.39 25.65 1.57
C HIS A 375 -19.79 26.31 1.73
N ILE A 376 -20.15 26.70 2.95
CA ILE A 376 -21.40 27.46 3.19
C ILE A 376 -21.38 28.78 2.43
N GLN A 377 -20.28 29.54 2.46
CA GLN A 377 -20.15 30.80 1.72
C GLN A 377 -20.24 30.61 0.21
N GLU A 378 -19.56 29.59 -0.31
CA GLU A 378 -19.60 29.23 -1.74
C GLU A 378 -21.00 28.83 -2.18
N ASN A 379 -21.73 28.04 -1.38
CA ASN A 379 -23.11 27.68 -1.63
C ASN A 379 -24.05 28.91 -1.65
N ILE A 380 -23.84 29.89 -0.75
CA ILE A 380 -24.59 31.14 -0.71
C ILE A 380 -24.31 32.01 -1.94
N ALA A 381 -23.03 32.11 -2.35
CA ALA A 381 -22.64 32.87 -3.54
C ALA A 381 -23.24 32.26 -4.82
N ALA A 382 -23.15 30.96 -5.00
CA ALA A 382 -23.69 30.24 -6.16
C ALA A 382 -25.24 30.36 -6.29
N ARG A 383 -25.96 30.51 -5.16
CA ARG A 383 -27.40 30.79 -5.17
C ARG A 383 -27.73 32.23 -5.58
N ARG A 384 -26.83 33.21 -5.34
CA ARG A 384 -27.03 34.63 -5.66
C ARG A 384 -26.67 34.98 -7.11
N GLU A 385 -25.69 34.35 -7.70
CA GLU A 385 -25.26 34.56 -9.09
C GLU A 385 -26.34 34.20 -10.13
N GLY A 386 -27.43 33.54 -9.75
CA GLY A 386 -28.60 33.33 -10.59
C GLY A 386 -29.68 34.40 -10.48
N GLN A 387 -29.45 35.47 -9.70
CA GLN A 387 -30.41 36.56 -9.50
C GLN A 387 -29.99 37.86 -10.20
N ALA A 388 -28.91 37.89 -10.98
CA ALA A 388 -28.42 39.06 -11.73
C ALA A 388 -28.74 38.98 -13.24
#